data_50ba92a896c39a213b9e7f463be49abb
#
_entry.id   50ba92a896c39a213b9e7f463be49abb
#
_cell.length_a   1.000
_cell.length_b   1.000
_cell.length_c   1.000
_cell.angle_alpha   90.00
_cell.angle_beta   90.00
_cell.angle_gamma   90.00
#
_symmetry.space_group_name_H-M   'P 1'
#
loop_
_entity.id
_entity.type
_entity.pdbx_description
1 polymer ?
#
loop_
_entity_poly.entity_id
_entity_poly.type
_entity_poly.pdbx_seq_one_letter_code
_entity_poly.pdbx_strand_id
1 'polypeptide(L)'
;MARTRGMRNNRFVFILFLVGIGLVLRYCNQPHPFEVIKGDLYEIAGMKRPPETRPVDTSKETGSKREKGRKEEYDSEASDVREESSTQSGEENTSSTLGSIDEYLPAYNKNDQIIRRRGYILDYQEEYEQPSWVVHLLINKKGNAKRADSFQPDPMVKTKTALPNDYTNTGYDRGHLAPAGDFNYDQELKDESFYMSNMSPQLHELNTGIWNNIEQKVRSWSKKRGDLVIVTGPVLKKGLPTIGKSTKIAVPEYYYKLVYDPHKQEAIAFFIANKAFVNVVLQDFTTSIDDVEKKTGIDFFAKLPKSVQTNIEAQHDVKAWFGRGR
;
A
#
# COMPACT_ATOMS: atom_id res chain seq x y z
N MET A 1 -22.36 -17.64 -64.40
CA MET A 1 -22.18 -16.22 -63.97
C MET A 1 -22.01 -16.13 -62.49
N ALA A 2 -20.79 -16.08 -62.00
CA ALA A 2 -20.48 -15.92 -60.57
C ALA A 2 -19.93 -14.51 -60.39
N ARG A 3 -20.62 -13.67 -59.61
CA ARG A 3 -20.32 -12.27 -59.35
C ARG A 3 -19.36 -12.17 -58.14
N THR A 4 -18.18 -11.66 -58.39
CA THR A 4 -17.16 -11.22 -57.44
C THR A 4 -17.72 -10.21 -56.43
N ARG A 5 -17.80 -10.62 -55.16
CA ARG A 5 -18.07 -9.77 -53.99
C ARG A 5 -16.97 -10.02 -52.94
N GLY A 6 -15.82 -9.36 -53.09
CA GLY A 6 -14.71 -9.63 -52.18
C GLY A 6 -13.63 -8.54 -52.07
N MET A 7 -13.78 -7.37 -52.69
CA MET A 7 -12.67 -6.41 -52.74
C MET A 7 -12.90 -5.05 -52.04
N ARG A 8 -14.03 -4.82 -51.36
CA ARG A 8 -14.29 -3.51 -50.71
C ARG A 8 -13.86 -3.46 -49.23
N ASN A 9 -13.78 -4.59 -48.55
CA ASN A 9 -13.44 -4.61 -47.12
C ASN A 9 -11.94 -4.48 -46.83
N ASN A 10 -11.04 -4.91 -47.70
CA ASN A 10 -9.59 -4.84 -47.45
C ASN A 10 -9.02 -3.42 -47.52
N ARG A 11 -9.62 -2.51 -48.30
CA ARG A 11 -9.14 -1.12 -48.34
C ARG A 11 -9.45 -0.35 -47.05
N PHE A 12 -10.60 -0.62 -46.43
CA PHE A 12 -10.96 0.04 -45.15
C PHE A 12 -10.08 -0.45 -43.99
N VAL A 13 -9.78 -1.72 -43.92
CA VAL A 13 -8.88 -2.31 -42.92
C VAL A 13 -7.44 -1.79 -43.08
N PHE A 14 -6.99 -1.67 -44.35
CA PHE A 14 -5.66 -1.15 -44.67
C PHE A 14 -5.48 0.35 -44.29
N ILE A 15 -6.53 1.16 -44.53
CA ILE A 15 -6.55 2.57 -44.16
C ILE A 15 -6.55 2.74 -42.63
N LEU A 16 -7.31 1.94 -41.89
CA LEU A 16 -7.30 1.95 -40.43
C LEU A 16 -5.94 1.52 -39.86
N PHE A 17 -5.26 0.57 -40.51
CA PHE A 17 -3.92 0.13 -40.11
C PHE A 17 -2.84 1.22 -40.35
N LEU A 18 -2.90 1.91 -41.48
CA LEU A 18 -2.00 3.02 -41.81
C LEU A 18 -2.21 4.25 -40.89
N VAL A 19 -3.47 4.55 -40.54
CA VAL A 19 -3.83 5.61 -39.59
C VAL A 19 -3.32 5.24 -38.20
N GLY A 20 -3.43 3.97 -37.77
CA GLY A 20 -2.91 3.47 -36.49
C GLY A 20 -1.39 3.58 -36.41
N ILE A 21 -0.66 3.20 -37.48
CA ILE A 21 0.81 3.34 -37.53
C ILE A 21 1.23 4.82 -37.54
N GLY A 22 0.52 5.68 -38.28
CA GLY A 22 0.78 7.13 -38.31
C GLY A 22 0.62 7.78 -36.93
N LEU A 23 -0.42 7.38 -36.16
CA LEU A 23 -0.62 7.81 -34.77
C LEU A 23 0.50 7.33 -33.85
N VAL A 24 0.88 6.06 -33.94
CA VAL A 24 1.98 5.51 -33.10
C VAL A 24 3.30 6.25 -33.39
N LEU A 25 3.67 6.49 -34.67
CA LEU A 25 4.89 7.19 -35.04
C LEU A 25 4.89 8.67 -34.64
N ARG A 26 3.72 9.32 -34.61
CA ARG A 26 3.56 10.72 -34.21
C ARG A 26 3.76 10.91 -32.70
N TYR A 27 3.40 9.92 -31.87
CA TYR A 27 3.37 10.04 -30.42
C TYR A 27 4.55 9.36 -29.69
N CYS A 28 5.28 8.44 -30.35
CA CYS A 28 6.44 7.77 -29.73
C CYS A 28 7.61 8.68 -29.33
N ASN A 29 7.66 9.92 -29.83
CA ASN A 29 8.76 10.87 -29.59
C ASN A 29 8.35 12.09 -28.73
N GLN A 30 7.17 12.09 -28.10
CA GLN A 30 6.69 13.18 -27.25
C GLN A 30 6.98 12.90 -25.77
N PRO A 31 7.35 13.90 -24.96
CA PRO A 31 7.65 13.72 -23.56
C PRO A 31 6.44 13.29 -22.70
N HIS A 32 5.22 13.49 -23.20
CA HIS A 32 3.97 13.09 -22.52
C HIS A 32 2.92 12.58 -23.53
N PRO A 33 3.14 11.41 -24.15
CA PRO A 33 2.29 10.93 -25.25
C PRO A 33 0.82 10.72 -24.84
N PHE A 34 0.53 10.40 -23.58
CA PHE A 34 -0.84 10.17 -23.09
C PHE A 34 -1.69 11.45 -22.98
N GLU A 35 -1.11 12.59 -22.66
CA GLU A 35 -1.86 13.87 -22.57
C GLU A 35 -2.22 14.37 -23.97
N VAL A 36 -1.37 14.15 -24.96
CA VAL A 36 -1.63 14.52 -26.36
C VAL A 36 -2.75 13.66 -26.93
N ILE A 37 -2.73 12.34 -26.68
CA ILE A 37 -3.78 11.40 -27.10
C ILE A 37 -5.15 11.76 -26.47
N LYS A 38 -5.19 12.14 -25.18
CA LYS A 38 -6.41 12.63 -24.54
C LYS A 38 -6.96 13.89 -25.24
N GLY A 39 -6.08 14.83 -25.57
CA GLY A 39 -6.46 16.05 -26.30
C GLY A 39 -7.16 15.76 -27.61
N ASP A 40 -6.58 14.88 -28.41
CA ASP A 40 -7.12 14.50 -29.74
C ASP A 40 -8.42 13.69 -29.63
N LEU A 41 -8.59 12.87 -28.58
CA LEU A 41 -9.83 12.14 -28.32
C LEU A 41 -11.00 13.07 -27.96
N TYR A 42 -10.76 14.16 -27.23
CA TYR A 42 -11.79 15.18 -26.95
C TYR A 42 -12.24 15.90 -28.24
N GLU A 43 -11.31 16.17 -29.15
CA GLU A 43 -11.60 16.80 -30.45
C GLU A 43 -12.38 15.89 -31.37
N ILE A 44 -12.00 14.60 -31.46
CA ILE A 44 -12.71 13.57 -32.27
C ILE A 44 -14.11 13.30 -31.69
N ALA A 45 -14.28 13.34 -30.37
CA ALA A 45 -15.56 13.12 -29.71
C ALA A 45 -16.46 14.37 -29.66
N GLY A 46 -16.00 15.53 -30.15
CA GLY A 46 -16.77 16.78 -30.13
C GLY A 46 -17.02 17.33 -28.73
N MET A 47 -16.21 16.93 -27.72
CA MET A 47 -16.33 17.33 -26.33
C MET A 47 -15.44 18.54 -26.01
N LYS A 48 -15.93 19.49 -25.20
CA LYS A 48 -15.09 20.60 -24.72
C LYS A 48 -14.06 20.11 -23.70
N ARG A 49 -12.80 20.51 -23.88
CA ARG A 49 -11.73 20.26 -22.88
C ARG A 49 -12.08 20.93 -21.56
N PRO A 50 -11.84 20.24 -20.41
CA PRO A 50 -11.88 20.91 -19.13
C PRO A 50 -10.81 22.02 -19.06
N PRO A 51 -11.02 23.12 -18.30
CA PRO A 51 -10.05 24.20 -18.18
C PRO A 51 -8.73 23.67 -17.60
N GLU A 52 -7.62 24.01 -18.24
CA GLU A 52 -6.27 23.72 -17.71
C GLU A 52 -6.08 24.48 -16.40
N THR A 53 -5.84 23.74 -15.32
CA THR A 53 -5.35 24.32 -14.06
C THR A 53 -3.90 24.73 -14.26
N ARG A 54 -3.65 26.04 -14.37
CA ARG A 54 -2.28 26.60 -14.41
C ARG A 54 -1.55 26.24 -13.11
N PRO A 55 -0.25 25.88 -13.19
CA PRO A 55 0.59 25.79 -12.00
C PRO A 55 0.63 27.16 -11.31
N VAL A 56 0.40 27.18 -10.02
CA VAL A 56 0.59 28.38 -9.20
C VAL A 56 2.07 28.65 -9.11
N ASP A 57 2.51 29.76 -9.71
CA ASP A 57 3.88 30.29 -9.63
C ASP A 57 4.14 30.81 -8.22
N THR A 58 4.94 30.08 -7.43
CA THR A 58 5.37 30.50 -6.08
C THR A 58 6.72 31.19 -6.09
N SER A 59 6.95 32.09 -7.04
CA SER A 59 8.11 32.98 -7.02
C SER A 59 7.67 34.44 -6.93
N LYS A 60 7.41 34.90 -5.70
CA LYS A 60 7.59 36.28 -5.22
C LYS A 60 6.86 36.48 -3.89
N GLU A 61 7.65 36.58 -2.83
CA GLU A 61 7.58 37.68 -1.89
C GLU A 61 8.69 37.55 -0.83
N THR A 62 9.78 38.28 -1.09
CA THR A 62 10.75 38.71 -0.09
C THR A 62 10.25 40.05 0.47
N GLY A 63 10.07 40.12 1.79
CA GLY A 63 9.68 41.39 2.43
C GLY A 63 9.79 41.31 3.96
N SER A 64 11.02 41.53 4.42
CA SER A 64 11.44 42.06 5.72
C SER A 64 10.36 42.62 6.65
N LYS A 65 10.35 42.12 7.92
CA LYS A 65 10.38 43.01 9.10
C LYS A 65 10.95 42.29 10.33
N ARG A 66 12.08 42.79 10.79
CA ARG A 66 12.69 42.57 12.10
C ARG A 66 11.78 43.22 13.16
N GLU A 67 11.49 42.49 14.20
CA GLU A 67 11.25 43.11 15.50
C GLU A 67 11.93 42.31 16.62
N LYS A 68 12.57 43.11 17.51
CA LYS A 68 13.47 42.74 18.58
C LYS A 68 12.75 42.23 19.83
N GLY A 69 13.31 41.22 20.46
CA GLY A 69 13.72 41.27 21.87
C GLY A 69 12.66 41.09 22.94
N ARG A 70 12.79 39.98 23.67
CA ARG A 70 12.89 40.06 25.16
C ARG A 70 13.43 38.75 25.69
N LYS A 71 14.61 38.85 26.33
CA LYS A 71 15.14 37.90 27.31
C LYS A 71 14.35 38.10 28.60
N GLU A 72 13.87 37.02 29.18
CA GLU A 72 13.71 36.96 30.65
C GLU A 72 14.31 35.65 31.12
N GLU A 73 15.36 35.85 31.88
CA GLU A 73 16.10 34.95 32.76
C GLU A 73 15.20 34.69 33.96
N TYR A 74 15.01 33.43 34.39
CA TYR A 74 14.58 33.16 35.74
C TYR A 74 15.33 31.98 36.33
N ASP A 75 15.85 32.26 37.52
CA ASP A 75 16.78 31.51 38.34
C ASP A 75 16.21 30.20 38.91
N SER A 76 17.18 29.33 39.21
CA SER A 76 17.10 28.13 39.96
C SER A 76 16.67 28.37 41.43
N GLU A 77 15.77 27.52 41.93
CA GLU A 77 15.85 27.10 43.33
C GLU A 77 15.29 25.68 43.51
N ALA A 78 16.10 24.84 44.15
CA ALA A 78 15.77 23.50 44.58
C ALA A 78 15.03 23.55 45.92
N SER A 79 14.02 22.71 46.13
CA SER A 79 13.79 22.08 47.46
C SER A 79 12.67 21.03 47.42
N ASP A 80 13.04 19.88 47.90
CA ASP A 80 12.33 18.94 48.81
C ASP A 80 11.13 18.11 48.35
N VAL A 81 11.44 16.84 48.43
CA VAL A 81 10.69 15.58 48.63
C VAL A 81 9.38 15.77 49.42
N ARG A 82 8.28 15.25 48.82
CA ARG A 82 7.22 14.54 49.55
C ARG A 82 6.59 13.47 48.69
N GLU A 83 6.76 12.23 49.13
CA GLU A 83 5.91 11.09 48.74
C GLU A 83 4.46 11.36 49.15
N GLU A 84 3.53 11.19 48.23
CA GLU A 84 2.16 10.75 48.56
C GLU A 84 1.50 10.07 47.38
N SER A 85 1.19 8.80 47.62
CA SER A 85 0.06 7.98 47.23
C SER A 85 -0.47 8.04 45.78
N SER A 86 -0.27 6.89 45.18
CA SER A 86 -1.06 6.23 44.11
C SER A 86 -2.47 6.77 43.90
N THR A 87 -2.67 7.39 42.72
CA THR A 87 -3.95 7.33 42.03
C THR A 87 -3.71 6.59 40.72
N GLN A 88 -4.16 5.36 40.69
CA GLN A 88 -4.33 4.59 39.43
C GLN A 88 -5.28 5.37 38.54
N SER A 89 -4.74 6.11 37.59
CA SER A 89 -5.48 6.49 36.37
C SER A 89 -5.62 5.22 35.55
N GLY A 90 -6.85 4.72 35.48
CA GLY A 90 -7.16 3.56 34.68
C GLY A 90 -6.72 3.76 33.23
N GLU A 91 -5.62 3.12 32.85
CA GLU A 91 -5.37 2.78 31.47
C GLU A 91 -6.52 1.85 31.05
N GLU A 92 -7.48 2.38 30.32
CA GLU A 92 -8.40 1.55 29.52
C GLU A 92 -7.51 0.72 28.60
N ASN A 93 -7.22 -0.46 29.03
CA ASN A 93 -6.53 -1.51 28.29
C ASN A 93 -7.44 -1.88 27.12
N THR A 94 -7.34 -1.16 25.99
CA THR A 94 -8.05 -1.46 24.74
C THR A 94 -7.40 -2.69 24.11
N SER A 95 -7.46 -3.80 24.83
CA SER A 95 -7.10 -5.11 24.31
C SER A 95 -7.98 -5.42 23.13
N SER A 96 -7.36 -5.70 21.97
CA SER A 96 -8.00 -6.39 20.85
C SER A 96 -8.72 -7.64 21.38
N THR A 97 -9.88 -7.95 20.84
CA THR A 97 -10.58 -9.22 21.11
C THR A 97 -9.82 -10.42 20.57
N LEU A 98 -8.80 -10.15 19.72
CA LEU A 98 -7.86 -11.13 19.22
C LEU A 98 -6.68 -11.29 20.22
N GLY A 99 -6.12 -12.47 20.27
CA GLY A 99 -4.91 -12.75 21.06
C GLY A 99 -3.71 -11.91 20.62
N SER A 100 -2.51 -12.34 20.99
CA SER A 100 -1.29 -11.67 20.57
C SER A 100 -1.12 -11.74 19.05
N ILE A 101 -0.68 -10.64 18.42
CA ILE A 101 -0.29 -10.62 17.00
C ILE A 101 0.74 -11.70 16.65
N ASP A 102 1.54 -12.12 17.64
CA ASP A 102 2.55 -13.17 17.51
C ASP A 102 1.99 -14.53 17.11
N GLU A 103 0.72 -14.79 17.40
CA GLU A 103 0.04 -16.04 17.05
C GLU A 103 -0.23 -16.18 15.54
N TYR A 104 -0.19 -15.05 14.82
CA TYR A 104 -0.56 -14.97 13.41
C TYR A 104 0.62 -14.76 12.47
N LEU A 105 1.85 -14.79 13.00
CA LEU A 105 3.05 -14.57 12.19
C LEU A 105 3.30 -15.74 11.23
N PRO A 106 3.79 -15.44 10.02
CA PRO A 106 4.37 -16.45 9.14
C PRO A 106 5.56 -17.16 9.80
N ALA A 107 5.96 -18.30 9.25
CA ALA A 107 7.21 -18.94 9.63
C ALA A 107 8.40 -18.02 9.34
N TYR A 108 9.32 -17.93 10.29
CA TYR A 108 10.57 -17.18 10.15
C TYR A 108 11.70 -17.85 10.94
N ASN A 109 12.94 -17.58 10.56
CA ASN A 109 14.13 -18.13 11.19
C ASN A 109 14.72 -17.15 12.22
N LYS A 110 15.55 -17.66 13.11
CA LYS A 110 16.23 -16.84 14.12
C LYS A 110 17.18 -15.77 13.55
N ASN A 111 17.59 -15.92 12.29
CA ASN A 111 18.49 -14.99 11.61
C ASN A 111 17.73 -13.93 10.80
N ASP A 112 16.41 -14.08 10.63
CA ASP A 112 15.58 -13.13 9.90
C ASP A 112 15.47 -11.81 10.70
N GLN A 113 15.41 -10.70 10.00
CA GLN A 113 15.35 -9.38 10.63
C GLN A 113 13.91 -8.98 10.95
N ILE A 114 13.38 -9.52 12.05
CA ILE A 114 12.01 -9.25 12.50
C ILE A 114 11.98 -7.93 13.24
N ILE A 115 11.27 -6.95 12.68
CA ILE A 115 11.03 -5.63 13.26
C ILE A 115 9.65 -5.62 13.92
N ARG A 116 9.60 -5.25 15.21
CA ARG A 116 8.38 -5.19 16.02
C ARG A 116 8.03 -3.75 16.33
N ARG A 117 7.00 -3.25 15.66
CA ARG A 117 6.39 -1.97 15.95
C ARG A 117 5.15 -2.17 16.83
N ARG A 118 4.64 -1.10 17.41
CA ARG A 118 3.44 -1.17 18.25
C ARG A 118 2.20 -1.63 17.47
N GLY A 119 2.08 -1.22 16.20
CA GLY A 119 0.93 -1.50 15.34
C GLY A 119 1.11 -2.68 14.39
N TYR A 120 2.34 -3.12 14.14
CA TYR A 120 2.63 -4.18 13.17
C TYR A 120 3.98 -4.86 13.45
N ILE A 121 4.14 -6.05 12.88
CA ILE A 121 5.40 -6.79 12.86
C ILE A 121 5.73 -7.10 11.41
N LEU A 122 7.00 -7.00 11.04
CA LEU A 122 7.47 -7.27 9.69
C LEU A 122 8.78 -8.06 9.69
N ASP A 123 9.04 -8.75 8.58
CA ASP A 123 10.29 -9.42 8.25
C ASP A 123 11.03 -8.63 7.18
N TYR A 124 12.07 -7.87 7.57
CA TYR A 124 12.82 -7.00 6.67
C TYR A 124 13.88 -7.79 5.91
N GLN A 125 13.83 -7.68 4.58
CA GLN A 125 14.74 -8.36 3.66
C GLN A 125 15.76 -7.36 3.10
N GLU A 126 16.95 -7.38 3.66
CA GLU A 126 18.04 -6.47 3.32
C GLU A 126 18.43 -6.51 1.83
N GLU A 127 18.40 -7.72 1.22
CA GLU A 127 18.71 -7.90 -0.21
C GLU A 127 17.75 -7.10 -1.11
N TYR A 128 16.52 -6.84 -0.63
CA TYR A 128 15.45 -6.18 -1.39
C TYR A 128 15.09 -4.80 -0.87
N GLU A 129 15.65 -4.39 0.28
CA GLU A 129 15.38 -3.11 0.96
C GLU A 129 13.90 -2.86 1.27
N GLN A 130 13.18 -3.93 1.62
CA GLN A 130 11.76 -3.90 1.95
C GLN A 130 11.35 -5.20 2.66
N PRO A 131 10.20 -5.26 3.33
CA PRO A 131 9.81 -6.47 4.03
C PRO A 131 9.27 -7.55 3.07
N SER A 132 9.51 -8.82 3.41
CA SER A 132 8.85 -9.95 2.76
C SER A 132 7.37 -10.03 3.13
N TRP A 133 7.03 -9.72 4.38
CA TRP A 133 5.67 -9.62 4.90
C TRP A 133 5.57 -8.59 6.02
N VAL A 134 4.37 -8.04 6.19
CA VAL A 134 3.95 -7.21 7.32
C VAL A 134 2.64 -7.76 7.87
N VAL A 135 2.58 -8.04 9.17
CA VAL A 135 1.37 -8.47 9.88
C VAL A 135 0.88 -7.35 10.77
N HIS A 136 -0.42 -7.05 10.73
CA HIS A 136 -1.07 -6.16 11.69
C HIS A 136 -2.49 -6.64 12.04
N LEU A 137 -2.98 -6.16 13.18
CA LEU A 137 -4.38 -6.34 13.56
C LEU A 137 -5.18 -5.12 13.10
N LEU A 138 -6.17 -5.34 12.24
CA LEU A 138 -7.13 -4.31 11.86
C LEU A 138 -8.23 -4.25 12.91
N ILE A 139 -8.06 -3.34 13.87
CA ILE A 139 -9.00 -3.17 14.98
C ILE A 139 -10.20 -2.35 14.52
N ASN A 140 -11.40 -2.83 14.81
CA ASN A 140 -12.65 -2.12 14.50
C ASN A 140 -12.90 -0.96 15.48
N LYS A 141 -11.99 0.00 15.53
CA LYS A 141 -12.05 1.18 16.37
C LYS A 141 -12.10 2.44 15.52
N LYS A 142 -12.96 3.39 15.91
CA LYS A 142 -13.04 4.69 15.25
C LYS A 142 -11.97 5.62 15.82
N GLY A 143 -11.44 6.51 14.96
CA GLY A 143 -10.51 7.55 15.36
C GLY A 143 -10.37 8.58 14.24
N ASN A 144 -9.65 9.65 14.56
CA ASN A 144 -9.41 10.79 13.68
C ASN A 144 -7.95 11.24 13.72
N ALA A 145 -7.03 10.32 13.99
CA ALA A 145 -5.60 10.59 13.98
C ALA A 145 -5.20 11.31 12.68
N LYS A 146 -4.45 12.39 12.81
CA LYS A 146 -4.03 13.20 11.67
C LYS A 146 -2.99 12.44 10.84
N ARG A 147 -3.01 12.63 9.52
CA ARG A 147 -1.96 12.08 8.68
C ARG A 147 -0.67 12.86 8.91
N ALA A 148 0.39 12.18 9.33
CA ALA A 148 1.74 12.71 9.27
C ALA A 148 2.30 12.34 7.89
N ASP A 149 2.66 13.33 7.07
CA ASP A 149 3.27 13.07 5.75
C ASP A 149 4.80 12.91 5.83
N SER A 150 5.30 12.48 6.99
CA SER A 150 6.72 12.36 7.25
C SER A 150 7.22 10.92 7.12
N PHE A 151 7.45 10.47 5.88
CA PHE A 151 8.22 9.26 5.67
C PHE A 151 9.62 9.41 6.25
N GLN A 152 10.08 8.41 7.00
CA GLN A 152 11.36 8.47 7.69
C GLN A 152 12.06 7.09 7.71
N PRO A 153 13.40 7.05 7.71
CA PRO A 153 14.13 5.82 7.90
C PRO A 153 13.72 5.12 9.19
N ASP A 154 13.70 3.79 9.18
CA ASP A 154 13.39 3.02 10.38
C ASP A 154 14.66 2.78 11.22
N PRO A 155 14.76 3.34 12.42
CA PRO A 155 15.93 3.16 13.26
C PRO A 155 16.08 1.73 13.84
N MET A 156 15.04 0.88 13.73
CA MET A 156 15.11 -0.52 14.15
C MET A 156 15.74 -1.43 13.11
N VAL A 157 15.87 -0.98 11.86
CA VAL A 157 16.59 -1.74 10.82
C VAL A 157 18.08 -1.53 11.00
N LYS A 158 18.81 -2.60 11.32
CA LYS A 158 20.24 -2.54 11.72
C LYS A 158 21.16 -1.97 10.64
N THR A 159 20.86 -2.25 9.39
CA THR A 159 21.63 -1.88 8.22
C THR A 159 21.18 -0.56 7.61
N LYS A 160 20.12 0.03 8.12
CA LYS A 160 19.36 1.19 7.64
C LYS A 160 18.36 0.80 6.54
N THR A 161 17.31 1.57 6.41
CA THR A 161 16.35 1.43 5.31
C THR A 161 16.71 2.38 4.16
N ALA A 162 16.08 2.17 3.02
CA ALA A 162 16.01 3.17 1.97
C ALA A 162 15.56 4.54 2.51
N LEU A 163 15.97 5.60 1.85
CA LEU A 163 15.56 6.96 2.17
C LEU A 163 14.30 7.36 1.36
N PRO A 164 13.47 8.28 1.87
CA PRO A 164 12.33 8.77 1.10
C PRO A 164 12.70 9.30 -0.29
N ASN A 165 13.89 9.90 -0.43
CA ASN A 165 14.39 10.43 -1.70
C ASN A 165 14.78 9.35 -2.72
N ASP A 166 14.97 8.11 -2.30
CA ASP A 166 15.27 7.00 -3.23
C ASP A 166 14.07 6.67 -4.13
N TYR A 167 12.85 7.08 -3.75
CA TYR A 167 11.65 6.95 -4.55
C TYR A 167 11.40 8.15 -5.48
N THR A 168 12.09 9.27 -5.28
CA THR A 168 11.82 10.52 -6.00
C THR A 168 12.17 10.40 -7.49
N ASN A 169 11.20 10.71 -8.37
CA ASN A 169 11.30 10.65 -9.83
C ASN A 169 11.58 9.23 -10.38
N THR A 170 11.16 8.20 -9.68
CA THR A 170 11.30 6.81 -10.12
C THR A 170 10.10 6.27 -10.87
N GLY A 171 8.94 6.93 -10.78
CA GLY A 171 7.66 6.44 -11.27
C GLY A 171 6.92 5.53 -10.29
N TYR A 172 7.48 5.33 -9.08
CA TYR A 172 6.87 4.50 -8.04
C TYR A 172 6.56 5.32 -6.79
N ASP A 173 5.44 5.02 -6.18
CA ASP A 173 5.03 5.53 -4.87
C ASP A 173 5.71 4.73 -3.74
N ARG A 174 5.83 5.37 -2.58
CA ARG A 174 6.09 4.70 -1.31
C ARG A 174 4.80 4.03 -0.85
N GLY A 175 4.53 2.83 -1.38
CA GLY A 175 3.32 2.07 -1.08
C GLY A 175 3.39 1.46 0.32
N HIS A 176 2.40 1.76 1.16
CA HIS A 176 2.27 1.17 2.49
C HIS A 176 1.88 -0.31 2.39
N LEU A 177 2.49 -1.17 3.19
CA LEU A 177 2.06 -2.55 3.38
C LEU A 177 1.06 -2.66 4.55
N ALA A 178 1.37 -2.09 5.73
CA ALA A 178 0.38 -1.78 6.76
C ALA A 178 -0.10 -0.34 6.55
N PRO A 179 -1.37 -0.12 6.08
CA PRO A 179 -1.82 1.19 5.65
C PRO A 179 -2.08 2.12 6.84
N ALA A 180 -1.67 3.39 6.74
CA ALA A 180 -1.92 4.41 7.77
C ALA A 180 -3.42 4.56 8.12
N GLY A 181 -4.32 4.26 7.17
CA GLY A 181 -5.77 4.29 7.38
C GLY A 181 -6.30 3.26 8.38
N ASP A 182 -5.55 2.17 8.61
CA ASP A 182 -5.93 1.11 9.54
C ASP A 182 -5.62 1.49 11.00
N PHE A 183 -4.82 2.54 11.23
CA PHE A 183 -4.40 3.05 12.53
C PHE A 183 -5.04 4.41 12.88
N ASN A 184 -6.15 4.77 12.25
CA ASN A 184 -6.81 6.06 12.48
C ASN A 184 -7.26 6.30 13.93
N TYR A 185 -7.28 5.27 14.77
CA TYR A 185 -7.69 5.34 16.16
C TYR A 185 -6.56 5.71 17.13
N ASP A 186 -5.30 5.72 16.67
CA ASP A 186 -4.12 5.99 17.47
C ASP A 186 -3.08 6.76 16.65
N GLN A 187 -2.64 7.93 17.14
CA GLN A 187 -1.72 8.80 16.41
C GLN A 187 -0.32 8.19 16.28
N GLU A 188 0.19 7.56 17.34
CA GLU A 188 1.55 6.99 17.33
C GLU A 188 1.62 5.78 16.38
N LEU A 189 0.62 4.89 16.41
CA LEU A 189 0.56 3.75 15.49
C LEU A 189 0.50 4.23 14.03
N LYS A 190 -0.27 5.30 13.79
CA LYS A 190 -0.38 5.88 12.47
C LYS A 190 0.94 6.50 12.00
N ASP A 191 1.64 7.21 12.88
CA ASP A 191 2.93 7.82 12.57
C ASP A 191 4.00 6.75 12.32
N GLU A 192 4.00 5.66 13.10
CA GLU A 192 4.88 4.52 12.88
C GLU A 192 4.67 3.86 11.51
N SER A 193 3.45 3.91 10.94
CA SER A 193 3.19 3.32 9.63
C SER A 193 3.97 4.00 8.49
N PHE A 194 4.53 5.20 8.70
CA PHE A 194 5.34 5.93 7.73
C PHE A 194 6.85 5.61 7.77
N TYR A 195 7.28 4.65 8.58
CA TYR A 195 8.65 4.16 8.48
C TYR A 195 8.91 3.49 7.12
N MET A 196 10.09 3.77 6.56
CA MET A 196 10.49 3.23 5.24
C MET A 196 10.58 1.70 5.23
N SER A 197 10.73 1.05 6.38
CA SER A 197 10.64 -0.41 6.53
C SER A 197 9.26 -0.99 6.19
N ASN A 198 8.20 -0.17 6.21
CA ASN A 198 6.84 -0.55 5.85
C ASN A 198 6.49 -0.19 4.39
N MET A 199 7.46 0.28 3.60
CA MET A 199 7.25 0.78 2.24
C MET A 199 7.74 -0.21 1.19
N SER A 200 7.03 -0.24 0.07
CA SER A 200 7.40 -1.00 -1.12
C SER A 200 7.10 -0.19 -2.40
N PRO A 201 7.90 -0.33 -3.48
CA PRO A 201 7.70 0.42 -4.73
C PRO A 201 6.42 0.00 -5.46
N GLN A 202 5.35 0.77 -5.33
CA GLN A 202 4.08 0.52 -6.02
C GLN A 202 3.88 1.52 -7.16
N LEU A 203 3.42 1.07 -8.33
CA LEU A 203 2.96 1.98 -9.38
C LEU A 203 1.84 2.86 -8.84
N HIS A 204 1.84 4.15 -9.19
CA HIS A 204 0.86 5.13 -8.71
C HIS A 204 -0.57 4.68 -8.96
N GLU A 205 -0.86 4.17 -10.16
CA GLU A 205 -2.18 3.70 -10.57
C GLU A 205 -2.64 2.45 -9.80
N LEU A 206 -1.70 1.59 -9.38
CA LEU A 206 -2.01 0.50 -8.48
C LEU A 206 -2.32 1.03 -7.09
N ASN A 207 -1.39 1.80 -6.51
CA ASN A 207 -1.44 2.29 -5.13
C ASN A 207 -2.70 3.13 -4.85
N THR A 208 -2.99 4.11 -5.70
CA THR A 208 -4.15 5.00 -5.54
C THR A 208 -5.46 4.41 -6.08
N GLY A 209 -5.38 3.38 -6.92
CA GLY A 209 -6.49 2.72 -7.59
C GLY A 209 -6.98 1.47 -6.86
N ILE A 210 -6.76 0.31 -7.51
CA ILE A 210 -7.33 -0.97 -7.06
C ILE A 210 -6.79 -1.40 -5.69
N TRP A 211 -5.53 -1.10 -5.35
CA TRP A 211 -4.96 -1.42 -4.05
C TRP A 211 -5.66 -0.67 -2.92
N ASN A 212 -5.85 0.64 -3.06
CA ASN A 212 -6.64 1.44 -2.13
C ASN A 212 -8.09 0.92 -2.00
N ASN A 213 -8.70 0.48 -3.11
CA ASN A 213 -10.04 -0.10 -3.09
C ASN A 213 -10.09 -1.42 -2.28
N ILE A 214 -9.05 -2.27 -2.39
CA ILE A 214 -8.90 -3.48 -1.56
C ILE A 214 -8.82 -3.08 -0.09
N GLU A 215 -7.99 -2.11 0.29
CA GLU A 215 -7.85 -1.64 1.66
C GLU A 215 -9.18 -1.09 2.23
N GLN A 216 -9.88 -0.27 1.47
CA GLN A 216 -11.20 0.24 1.87
C GLN A 216 -12.22 -0.90 2.05
N LYS A 217 -12.16 -1.92 1.18
CA LYS A 217 -13.04 -3.10 1.29
C LYS A 217 -12.73 -3.89 2.56
N VAL A 218 -11.46 -4.12 2.87
CA VAL A 218 -11.02 -4.82 4.08
C VAL A 218 -11.45 -4.07 5.33
N ARG A 219 -11.29 -2.74 5.40
CA ARG A 219 -11.84 -1.90 6.49
C ARG A 219 -13.37 -1.99 6.58
N SER A 220 -14.07 -2.09 5.45
CA SER A 220 -15.52 -2.32 5.44
C SER A 220 -15.90 -3.69 6.00
N TRP A 221 -15.09 -4.70 5.80
CA TRP A 221 -15.30 -6.03 6.39
C TRP A 221 -15.08 -6.01 7.90
N SER A 222 -14.00 -5.37 8.39
CA SER A 222 -13.75 -5.23 9.82
C SER A 222 -14.94 -4.60 10.55
N LYS A 223 -15.59 -3.59 9.98
CA LYS A 223 -16.81 -2.97 10.57
C LYS A 223 -17.98 -3.95 10.75
N LYS A 224 -18.03 -5.03 9.97
CA LYS A 224 -19.11 -6.02 9.99
C LYS A 224 -18.74 -7.30 10.72
N ARG A 225 -17.46 -7.65 10.74
CA ARG A 225 -16.95 -8.92 11.24
C ARG A 225 -16.23 -8.79 12.59
N GLY A 226 -15.84 -7.58 12.97
CA GLY A 226 -14.96 -7.31 14.10
C GLY A 226 -13.52 -7.16 13.66
N ASP A 227 -12.59 -7.35 14.58
CA ASP A 227 -11.16 -7.26 14.33
C ASP A 227 -10.70 -8.36 13.37
N LEU A 228 -9.78 -8.01 12.48
CA LEU A 228 -9.24 -8.91 11.47
C LEU A 228 -7.71 -8.96 11.55
N VAL A 229 -7.14 -10.08 11.16
CA VAL A 229 -5.68 -10.21 10.97
C VAL A 229 -5.36 -9.97 9.51
N ILE A 230 -4.40 -9.09 9.25
CA ILE A 230 -3.98 -8.73 7.90
C ILE A 230 -2.50 -9.08 7.73
N VAL A 231 -2.17 -9.82 6.67
CA VAL A 231 -0.79 -10.03 6.23
C VAL A 231 -0.64 -9.46 4.82
N THR A 232 0.33 -8.59 4.64
CA THR A 232 0.56 -7.91 3.35
C THR A 232 2.02 -8.01 2.98
N GLY A 233 2.33 -8.26 1.71
CA GLY A 233 3.71 -8.24 1.24
C GLY A 233 3.84 -8.21 -0.26
N PRO A 234 5.06 -7.92 -0.75
CA PRO A 234 5.49 -8.10 -2.12
C PRO A 234 5.90 -9.54 -2.38
N VAL A 235 5.90 -9.96 -3.64
CA VAL A 235 6.57 -11.20 -4.05
C VAL A 235 8.03 -10.88 -4.37
N LEU A 236 8.92 -11.25 -3.47
CA LEU A 236 10.36 -11.02 -3.61
C LEU A 236 11.03 -12.24 -4.28
N LYS A 237 11.83 -11.97 -5.30
CA LYS A 237 12.61 -13.00 -6.01
C LYS A 237 13.90 -12.38 -6.58
N LYS A 238 14.89 -13.19 -6.83
CA LYS A 238 16.15 -12.74 -7.47
C LYS A 238 15.89 -12.14 -8.84
N GLY A 239 16.66 -11.10 -9.18
CA GLY A 239 16.63 -10.48 -10.50
C GLY A 239 15.50 -9.46 -10.71
N LEU A 240 14.81 -9.03 -9.66
CA LEU A 240 13.88 -7.91 -9.75
C LEU A 240 14.62 -6.63 -10.16
N PRO A 241 14.00 -5.77 -11.00
CA PRO A 241 14.54 -4.45 -11.26
C PRO A 241 14.59 -3.64 -9.97
N THR A 242 15.47 -2.61 -9.91
CA THR A 242 15.64 -1.79 -8.71
C THR A 242 15.45 -0.31 -9.02
N ILE A 243 14.99 0.44 -8.02
CA ILE A 243 15.00 1.90 -7.99
C ILE A 243 15.91 2.39 -6.87
N GLY A 244 16.08 3.70 -6.79
CA GLY A 244 16.84 4.38 -5.74
C GLY A 244 18.20 4.88 -6.21
N LYS A 245 18.64 5.99 -5.61
CA LYS A 245 19.92 6.63 -5.89
C LYS A 245 21.01 6.12 -4.96
N SER A 246 20.70 6.10 -3.67
CA SER A 246 21.63 5.67 -2.61
C SER A 246 21.43 4.21 -2.24
N THR A 247 20.23 3.69 -2.40
CA THR A 247 19.84 2.33 -2.02
C THR A 247 19.18 1.62 -3.20
N LYS A 248 19.43 0.34 -3.38
CA LYS A 248 18.87 -0.48 -4.46
C LYS A 248 17.61 -1.19 -4.00
N ILE A 249 16.46 -0.51 -4.08
CA ILE A 249 15.18 -1.04 -3.66
C ILE A 249 14.59 -1.90 -4.78
N ALA A 250 14.33 -3.17 -4.54
CA ALA A 250 13.73 -4.05 -5.53
C ALA A 250 12.29 -3.61 -5.86
N VAL A 251 11.90 -3.68 -7.14
CA VAL A 251 10.54 -3.39 -7.60
C VAL A 251 9.79 -4.71 -7.79
N PRO A 252 8.82 -5.03 -6.93
CA PRO A 252 8.07 -6.27 -7.03
C PRO A 252 7.16 -6.30 -8.25
N GLU A 253 7.03 -7.47 -8.87
CA GLU A 253 6.06 -7.69 -9.95
C GLU A 253 4.64 -7.91 -9.42
N TYR A 254 4.50 -8.43 -8.20
CA TYR A 254 3.22 -8.78 -7.58
C TYR A 254 3.20 -8.40 -6.10
N TYR A 255 1.99 -8.16 -5.60
CA TYR A 255 1.67 -7.99 -4.18
C TYR A 255 0.59 -8.98 -3.76
N TYR A 256 0.59 -9.30 -2.48
CA TYR A 256 -0.49 -10.06 -1.85
C TYR A 256 -1.01 -9.36 -0.60
N LYS A 257 -2.27 -9.65 -0.27
CA LYS A 257 -2.90 -9.26 0.99
C LYS A 257 -3.80 -10.39 1.45
N LEU A 258 -3.48 -10.95 2.62
CA LEU A 258 -4.27 -12.00 3.28
C LEU A 258 -5.14 -11.33 4.33
N VAL A 259 -6.38 -11.76 4.43
CA VAL A 259 -7.36 -11.29 5.42
C VAL A 259 -7.92 -12.51 6.14
N TYR A 260 -7.74 -12.58 7.44
CA TYR A 260 -8.20 -13.66 8.28
C TYR A 260 -9.14 -13.12 9.36
N ASP A 261 -10.30 -13.75 9.50
CA ASP A 261 -11.30 -13.54 10.55
C ASP A 261 -11.19 -14.68 11.59
N PRO A 262 -10.49 -14.47 12.73
CA PRO A 262 -10.29 -15.52 13.72
C PRO A 262 -11.58 -15.99 14.40
N HIS A 263 -12.59 -15.11 14.49
CA HIS A 263 -13.86 -15.44 15.13
C HIS A 263 -14.67 -16.46 14.32
N LYS A 264 -14.55 -16.40 12.98
CA LYS A 264 -15.27 -17.29 12.07
C LYS A 264 -14.38 -18.38 11.48
N GLN A 265 -13.07 -18.30 11.68
CA GLN A 265 -12.08 -19.12 10.98
C GLN A 265 -12.27 -19.09 9.46
N GLU A 266 -12.51 -17.88 8.94
CA GLU A 266 -12.65 -17.62 7.51
C GLU A 266 -11.48 -16.77 7.01
N ALA A 267 -10.96 -17.11 5.84
CA ALA A 267 -9.88 -16.36 5.22
C ALA A 267 -10.14 -16.10 3.73
N ILE A 268 -9.50 -15.05 3.22
CA ILE A 268 -9.43 -14.74 1.79
C ILE A 268 -8.10 -14.06 1.51
N ALA A 269 -7.55 -14.31 0.33
CA ALA A 269 -6.34 -13.66 -0.15
C ALA A 269 -6.63 -12.83 -1.40
N PHE A 270 -5.82 -11.78 -1.59
CA PHE A 270 -5.69 -11.06 -2.84
C PHE A 270 -4.27 -11.27 -3.39
N PHE A 271 -4.16 -11.44 -4.70
CA PHE A 271 -2.90 -11.52 -5.41
C PHE A 271 -2.97 -10.66 -6.67
N ILE A 272 -2.11 -9.64 -6.78
CA ILE A 272 -2.26 -8.60 -7.78
C ILE A 272 -0.92 -8.17 -8.37
N ALA A 273 -0.87 -7.97 -9.68
CA ALA A 273 0.32 -7.46 -10.36
C ALA A 273 0.54 -5.96 -10.08
N ASN A 274 1.81 -5.55 -9.99
CA ASN A 274 2.22 -4.16 -9.82
C ASN A 274 2.10 -3.39 -11.16
N LYS A 275 0.86 -3.13 -11.60
CA LYS A 275 0.55 -2.43 -12.85
C LYS A 275 -0.77 -1.65 -12.74
N ALA A 276 -1.05 -0.82 -13.75
CA ALA A 276 -2.34 -0.16 -13.90
C ALA A 276 -3.44 -1.17 -14.27
N PHE A 277 -4.65 -0.95 -13.76
CA PHE A 277 -5.85 -1.74 -14.09
C PHE A 277 -6.99 -0.82 -14.49
N VAL A 278 -7.78 -1.26 -15.46
CA VAL A 278 -8.98 -0.54 -15.96
C VAL A 278 -10.14 -1.53 -16.05
N ASN A 279 -11.32 -1.11 -15.60
CA ASN A 279 -12.55 -1.90 -15.69
C ASN A 279 -12.47 -3.29 -15.05
N VAL A 280 -11.87 -3.38 -13.87
CA VAL A 280 -11.73 -4.61 -13.08
C VAL A 280 -12.55 -4.52 -11.79
N VAL A 281 -12.93 -5.67 -11.23
CA VAL A 281 -13.59 -5.77 -9.93
C VAL A 281 -12.65 -6.46 -8.93
N LEU A 282 -12.84 -6.19 -7.63
CA LEU A 282 -11.95 -6.71 -6.58
C LEU A 282 -11.89 -8.24 -6.55
N GLN A 283 -13.01 -8.89 -6.90
CA GLN A 283 -13.13 -10.34 -6.91
C GLN A 283 -12.19 -11.02 -7.91
N ASP A 284 -11.80 -10.34 -8.99
CA ASP A 284 -10.89 -10.87 -10.01
C ASP A 284 -9.48 -11.14 -9.45
N PHE A 285 -9.14 -10.54 -8.31
CA PHE A 285 -7.82 -10.64 -7.66
C PHE A 285 -7.81 -11.57 -6.46
N THR A 286 -8.96 -12.20 -6.14
CA THR A 286 -9.03 -13.09 -4.98
C THR A 286 -8.47 -14.47 -5.28
N THR A 287 -7.88 -15.10 -4.27
CA THR A 287 -7.30 -16.44 -4.32
C THR A 287 -7.31 -17.07 -2.92
N SER A 288 -6.80 -18.28 -2.77
CA SER A 288 -6.55 -18.93 -1.48
C SER A 288 -5.18 -18.51 -0.90
N ILE A 289 -4.98 -18.74 0.40
CA ILE A 289 -3.67 -18.55 1.04
C ILE A 289 -2.68 -19.57 0.50
N ASP A 290 -3.07 -20.83 0.33
CA ASP A 290 -2.26 -21.89 -0.31
C ASP A 290 -1.65 -21.44 -1.64
N ASP A 291 -2.42 -20.71 -2.47
CA ASP A 291 -1.93 -20.23 -3.75
C ASP A 291 -0.91 -19.09 -3.60
N VAL A 292 -1.04 -18.27 -2.56
CA VAL A 292 -0.04 -17.24 -2.24
C VAL A 292 1.23 -17.89 -1.71
N GLU A 293 1.13 -18.90 -0.85
CA GLU A 293 2.27 -19.69 -0.32
C GLU A 293 3.09 -20.32 -1.45
N LYS A 294 2.41 -20.97 -2.40
CA LYS A 294 3.08 -21.55 -3.59
C LYS A 294 3.86 -20.53 -4.41
N LYS A 295 3.40 -19.25 -4.42
CA LYS A 295 4.03 -18.18 -5.20
C LYS A 295 5.13 -17.44 -4.44
N THR A 296 5.07 -17.44 -3.12
CA THR A 296 6.02 -16.70 -2.25
C THR A 296 7.03 -17.60 -1.57
N GLY A 297 6.67 -18.86 -1.33
CA GLY A 297 7.45 -19.78 -0.52
C GLY A 297 7.36 -19.51 0.99
N ILE A 298 6.42 -18.63 1.41
CA ILE A 298 6.20 -18.28 2.82
C ILE A 298 5.10 -19.18 3.37
N ASP A 299 5.31 -19.79 4.54
CA ASP A 299 4.31 -20.56 5.32
C ASP A 299 3.61 -19.55 6.25
N PHE A 300 2.38 -19.15 5.88
CA PHE A 300 1.59 -18.17 6.63
C PHE A 300 0.89 -18.83 7.81
N PHE A 301 0.62 -18.00 8.84
CA PHE A 301 -0.08 -18.45 10.07
C PHE A 301 0.53 -19.67 10.74
N ALA A 302 1.85 -19.89 10.59
CA ALA A 302 2.58 -21.08 11.00
C ALA A 302 2.46 -21.46 12.48
N LYS A 303 2.03 -20.53 13.34
CA LYS A 303 1.82 -20.76 14.78
C LYS A 303 0.40 -21.19 15.14
N LEU A 304 -0.56 -21.09 14.23
CA LEU A 304 -1.90 -21.59 14.48
C LEU A 304 -1.93 -23.12 14.52
N PRO A 305 -2.90 -23.75 15.20
CA PRO A 305 -3.09 -25.19 15.15
C PRO A 305 -3.18 -25.69 13.70
N LYS A 306 -2.52 -26.79 13.35
CA LYS A 306 -2.46 -27.28 11.97
C LYS A 306 -3.83 -27.51 11.33
N SER A 307 -4.83 -27.93 12.12
CA SER A 307 -6.21 -28.08 11.64
C SER A 307 -6.84 -26.74 11.22
N VAL A 308 -6.49 -25.65 11.93
CA VAL A 308 -6.95 -24.30 11.57
C VAL A 308 -6.22 -23.85 10.30
N GLN A 309 -4.89 -23.97 10.24
CA GLN A 309 -4.09 -23.65 9.05
C GLN A 309 -4.68 -24.31 7.82
N THR A 310 -4.75 -25.65 7.78
CA THR A 310 -5.27 -26.41 6.63
C THR A 310 -6.67 -25.93 6.20
N ASN A 311 -7.53 -25.57 7.17
CA ASN A 311 -8.86 -25.10 6.86
C ASN A 311 -8.86 -23.70 6.22
N ILE A 312 -8.13 -22.72 6.81
CA ILE A 312 -8.17 -21.33 6.35
C ILE A 312 -7.33 -21.12 5.09
N GLU A 313 -6.24 -21.86 4.92
CA GLU A 313 -5.32 -21.71 3.79
C GLU A 313 -5.92 -22.19 2.46
N ALA A 314 -6.74 -23.25 2.50
CA ALA A 314 -7.44 -23.78 1.34
C ALA A 314 -8.70 -22.97 0.95
N GLN A 315 -9.17 -22.04 1.81
CA GLN A 315 -10.41 -21.30 1.58
C GLN A 315 -10.29 -20.30 0.43
N HIS A 316 -11.32 -20.29 -0.44
CA HIS A 316 -11.54 -19.25 -1.45
C HIS A 316 -13.04 -19.00 -1.61
N ASP A 317 -13.74 -18.66 -0.52
CA ASP A 317 -15.16 -18.35 -0.54
C ASP A 317 -15.42 -16.86 -0.76
N VAL A 318 -15.43 -16.45 -2.02
CA VAL A 318 -15.74 -15.07 -2.42
C VAL A 318 -17.12 -14.61 -1.94
N LYS A 319 -18.10 -15.53 -1.87
CA LYS A 319 -19.47 -15.17 -1.44
C LYS A 319 -19.55 -14.85 0.05
N ALA A 320 -18.79 -15.55 0.89
CA ALA A 320 -18.71 -15.28 2.33
C ALA A 320 -18.21 -13.86 2.62
N TRP A 321 -17.29 -13.37 1.79
CA TRP A 321 -16.66 -12.05 1.97
C TRP A 321 -17.38 -10.92 1.25
N PHE A 322 -17.80 -11.11 0.00
CA PHE A 322 -18.40 -10.06 -0.83
C PHE A 322 -19.93 -10.04 -0.76
N GLY A 323 -20.55 -11.10 -0.24
CA GLY A 323 -22.01 -11.32 -0.30
C GLY A 323 -22.44 -11.91 -1.65
N ARG A 324 -23.71 -12.23 -1.76
CA ARG A 324 -24.29 -12.63 -3.05
C ARG A 324 -24.26 -11.39 -3.96
N GLY A 325 -23.61 -11.49 -5.12
CA GLY A 325 -23.70 -10.45 -6.15
C GLY A 325 -25.16 -10.16 -6.49
N ARG A 326 -25.48 -8.88 -6.57
CA ARG A 326 -26.80 -8.45 -7.06
C ARG A 326 -26.83 -8.57 -8.55
#